data_e04291babbd499be612c3796ae7902da
#
_entry.id   e04291babbd499be612c3796ae7902da
#
_cell.length_a   1.000
_cell.length_b   1.000
_cell.length_c   1.000
_cell.angle_alpha   90.00
_cell.angle_beta   90.00
_cell.angle_gamma   90.00
#
_symmetry.space_group_name_H-M   'P 1'
#
loop_
_entity.id
_entity.type
_entity.pdbx_description
1 polymer ?
#
loop_
_entity_poly.entity_id
_entity_poly.type
_entity_poly.pdbx_seq_one_letter_code
_entity_poly.pdbx_strand_id
1 'polypeptide(L)'
;MLRTRGVTSGNAAEDSADRRGWLVGHFLPGSDGARATGDVEVKWAVYEGGEVRPEWGVNDRAHTLALLVRGLFRLRFPEREVLLSEEGDYVLWEPGVPHLWRAETPAVVVTVRWPSLPGDSRDLTEALR
;
A
#
# COMPACT_ATOMS: atom_id res chain seq x y z
N MET A 1 -6.27 -24.75 18.03
CA MET A 1 -5.07 -23.93 17.91
C MET A 1 -4.86 -23.07 19.15
N LEU A 2 -3.69 -23.17 19.71
CA LEU A 2 -3.32 -22.30 20.83
C LEU A 2 -2.94 -20.92 20.29
N ARG A 3 -3.55 -19.90 20.88
CA ARG A 3 -3.30 -18.52 20.50
C ARG A 3 -2.71 -17.77 21.67
N THR A 4 -1.51 -17.22 21.51
CA THR A 4 -0.95 -16.30 22.49
C THR A 4 -1.67 -14.99 22.39
N ARG A 5 -2.20 -14.53 23.53
CA ARG A 5 -2.95 -13.28 23.60
C ARG A 5 -2.11 -12.10 23.15
N GLY A 6 -2.65 -11.28 22.26
CA GLY A 6 -1.96 -10.10 21.75
C GLY A 6 -0.92 -10.38 20.67
N VAL A 7 -0.84 -11.61 20.18
CA VAL A 7 0.09 -11.97 19.10
C VAL A 7 -0.67 -12.61 17.96
N THR A 8 -0.46 -12.09 16.76
CA THR A 8 -1.06 -12.62 15.54
C THR A 8 0.07 -12.92 14.55
N SER A 9 0.01 -14.09 13.91
CA SER A 9 1.01 -14.49 12.92
C SER A 9 0.34 -15.19 11.75
N GLY A 10 0.99 -15.17 10.60
CA GLY A 10 0.50 -15.81 9.40
C GLY A 10 1.39 -15.49 8.21
N ASN A 11 0.81 -15.64 7.00
CA ASN A 11 1.49 -15.33 5.76
C ASN A 11 0.75 -14.21 5.06
N ALA A 12 1.44 -13.12 4.77
CA ALA A 12 0.81 -11.92 4.21
C ALA A 12 0.11 -12.21 2.86
N ALA A 13 0.76 -12.95 1.99
CA ALA A 13 0.19 -13.25 0.68
C ALA A 13 -1.09 -14.08 0.78
N GLU A 14 -1.10 -15.08 1.68
CA GLU A 14 -2.25 -15.94 1.90
C GLU A 14 -3.38 -15.21 2.62
N ASP A 15 -3.04 -14.48 3.69
CA ASP A 15 -4.03 -13.86 4.56
C ASP A 15 -4.70 -12.62 3.95
N SER A 16 -4.11 -12.05 2.92
CA SER A 16 -4.63 -10.90 2.21
C SER A 16 -5.08 -11.17 0.79
N ALA A 17 -5.09 -12.44 0.36
CA ALA A 17 -5.38 -12.83 -1.02
C ALA A 17 -6.76 -12.37 -1.49
N ASP A 18 -7.76 -12.41 -0.63
CA ASP A 18 -9.14 -12.00 -0.93
C ASP A 18 -9.35 -10.49 -0.84
N ARG A 19 -8.32 -9.73 -0.48
CA ARG A 19 -8.38 -8.28 -0.29
C ARG A 19 -7.32 -7.54 -1.08
N ARG A 20 -6.89 -8.08 -2.20
CA ARG A 20 -5.88 -7.47 -3.09
C ARG A 20 -4.57 -7.15 -2.37
N GLY A 21 -4.22 -7.92 -1.35
CA GLY A 21 -3.00 -7.72 -0.58
C GLY A 21 -3.17 -6.90 0.69
N TRP A 22 -4.34 -6.33 0.96
CA TRP A 22 -4.55 -5.54 2.17
C TRP A 22 -4.60 -6.44 3.41
N LEU A 23 -3.58 -6.35 4.24
CA LEU A 23 -3.36 -7.22 5.40
C LEU A 23 -3.82 -6.61 6.72
N VAL A 24 -3.62 -5.31 6.89
CA VAL A 24 -3.92 -4.57 8.13
C VAL A 24 -4.64 -3.29 7.75
N GLY A 25 -5.65 -2.90 8.50
CA GLY A 25 -6.32 -1.63 8.30
C GLY A 25 -7.74 -1.58 8.83
N HIS A 26 -8.34 -0.39 8.71
CA HIS A 26 -9.71 -0.13 9.19
C HIS A 26 -10.78 -0.96 8.47
N PHE A 27 -10.49 -1.42 7.25
CA PHE A 27 -11.42 -2.15 6.38
C PHE A 27 -11.63 -3.61 6.79
N LEU A 28 -10.86 -4.12 7.74
CA LEU A 28 -11.00 -5.48 8.23
C LEU A 28 -12.06 -5.56 9.33
N PRO A 29 -12.81 -6.68 9.40
CA PRO A 29 -13.76 -6.87 10.49
C PRO A 29 -13.03 -7.09 11.83
N GLY A 30 -13.70 -6.73 12.93
CA GLY A 30 -13.11 -6.87 14.25
C GLY A 30 -12.68 -8.29 14.61
N SER A 31 -13.27 -9.31 13.96
CA SER A 31 -12.87 -10.71 14.13
C SER A 31 -11.44 -11.01 13.69
N ASP A 32 -10.83 -10.12 12.90
CA ASP A 32 -9.41 -10.25 12.50
C ASP A 32 -8.45 -9.75 13.59
N GLY A 33 -8.99 -9.32 14.73
CA GLY A 33 -8.16 -8.96 15.88
C GLY A 33 -7.26 -7.76 15.63
N ALA A 34 -5.97 -7.90 15.96
CA ALA A 34 -4.98 -6.82 15.85
C ALA A 34 -4.80 -6.27 14.44
N ARG A 35 -5.17 -7.02 13.41
CA ARG A 35 -5.08 -6.55 12.02
C ARG A 35 -6.16 -5.51 11.70
N ALA A 36 -7.28 -5.52 12.42
CA ALA A 36 -8.37 -4.56 12.25
C ALA A 36 -8.06 -3.31 13.10
N THR A 37 -7.52 -2.29 12.48
CA THR A 37 -7.09 -1.07 13.18
C THR A 37 -7.18 0.16 12.29
N GLY A 38 -7.47 1.30 12.90
CA GLY A 38 -7.41 2.60 12.23
C GLY A 38 -6.05 3.30 12.33
N ASP A 39 -5.09 2.69 13.02
CA ASP A 39 -3.80 3.33 13.24
C ASP A 39 -2.88 3.25 12.03
N VAL A 40 -2.98 2.18 11.26
CA VAL A 40 -2.10 1.88 10.13
C VAL A 40 -2.80 0.96 9.14
N GLU A 41 -2.45 1.06 7.88
CA GLU A 41 -2.84 0.05 6.90
C GLU A 41 -1.60 -0.47 6.20
N VAL A 42 -1.58 -1.78 5.93
CA VAL A 42 -0.44 -2.46 5.32
C VAL A 42 -0.95 -3.32 4.17
N LYS A 43 -0.30 -3.19 3.02
CA LYS A 43 -0.60 -3.97 1.83
C LYS A 43 0.62 -4.78 1.41
N TRP A 44 0.40 -6.06 1.18
CA TRP A 44 1.36 -6.92 0.49
C TRP A 44 0.96 -6.94 -0.97
N ALA A 45 1.54 -6.06 -1.76
CA ALA A 45 1.12 -5.86 -3.14
C ALA A 45 1.99 -6.66 -4.10
N VAL A 46 1.34 -7.53 -4.86
CA VAL A 46 1.98 -8.32 -5.91
C VAL A 46 1.50 -7.79 -7.25
N TYR A 47 2.44 -7.39 -8.08
CA TYR A 47 2.15 -6.80 -9.39
C TYR A 47 2.71 -7.66 -10.51
N GLU A 48 1.98 -7.72 -11.60
CA GLU A 48 2.50 -8.26 -12.86
C GLU A 48 3.29 -7.18 -13.58
N GLY A 49 4.26 -7.58 -14.41
CA GLY A 49 5.02 -6.63 -15.21
C GLY A 49 4.07 -5.87 -16.14
N GLY A 50 4.21 -4.56 -16.18
CA GLY A 50 3.37 -3.69 -16.99
C GLY A 50 2.13 -3.14 -16.30
N GLU A 51 1.77 -3.62 -15.11
CA GLU A 51 0.67 -3.00 -14.38
C GLU A 51 0.96 -1.55 -14.07
N VAL A 52 -0.07 -0.72 -14.21
CA VAL A 52 0.04 0.72 -13.96
C VAL A 52 -1.16 1.24 -13.20
N ARG A 53 -0.94 2.31 -12.46
CA ARG A 53 -2.03 3.19 -12.05
C ARG A 53 -2.06 4.34 -13.05
N PRO A 54 -3.07 4.42 -13.92
CA PRO A 54 -3.09 5.43 -14.99
C PRO A 54 -3.48 6.82 -14.53
N GLU A 55 -4.15 6.94 -13.39
CA GLU A 55 -4.65 8.21 -12.89
C GLU A 55 -3.95 8.61 -11.59
N TRP A 56 -3.70 9.93 -11.46
CA TRP A 56 -3.11 10.48 -10.25
C TRP A 56 -3.99 10.18 -9.05
N GLY A 57 -3.42 9.54 -8.05
CA GLY A 57 -4.08 9.31 -6.78
C GLY A 57 -3.50 10.22 -5.71
N VAL A 58 -4.27 10.47 -4.67
CA VAL A 58 -3.85 11.27 -3.53
C VAL A 58 -4.47 10.70 -2.26
N ASN A 59 -3.70 10.76 -1.17
CA ASN A 59 -4.19 10.49 0.17
C ASN A 59 -4.26 11.81 0.92
N ASP A 60 -5.44 12.17 1.42
CA ASP A 60 -5.64 13.49 2.03
C ASP A 60 -4.99 13.63 3.41
N ARG A 61 -4.93 12.57 4.18
CA ARG A 61 -4.43 12.59 5.55
C ARG A 61 -3.31 11.62 5.83
N ALA A 62 -3.23 10.51 5.11
CA ALA A 62 -2.25 9.47 5.39
C ALA A 62 -0.89 9.79 4.79
N HIS A 63 0.16 9.48 5.54
CA HIS A 63 1.51 9.31 5.01
C HIS A 63 1.56 7.95 4.34
N THR A 64 2.41 7.81 3.32
CA THR A 64 2.57 6.53 2.62
C THR A 64 4.04 6.17 2.48
N LEU A 65 4.36 4.93 2.81
CA LEU A 65 5.66 4.32 2.59
C LEU A 65 5.48 3.17 1.59
N ALA A 66 6.27 3.16 0.52
CA ALA A 66 6.37 2.02 -0.38
C ALA A 66 7.76 1.42 -0.24
N LEU A 67 7.82 0.13 0.05
CA LEU A 67 9.05 -0.59 0.33
C LEU A 67 9.16 -1.79 -0.62
N LEU A 68 10.21 -1.82 -1.43
CA LEU A 68 10.40 -2.88 -2.41
C LEU A 68 10.91 -4.16 -1.76
N VAL A 69 10.21 -5.26 -2.03
CA VAL A 69 10.68 -6.61 -1.67
C VAL A 69 11.45 -7.21 -2.83
N ARG A 70 10.91 -7.13 -4.07
CA ARG A 70 11.61 -7.59 -5.27
C ARG A 70 10.99 -6.99 -6.52
N GLY A 71 11.74 -6.98 -7.61
CA GLY A 71 11.31 -6.47 -8.90
C GLY A 71 11.76 -5.03 -9.13
N LEU A 72 11.14 -4.38 -10.11
CA LEU A 72 11.37 -2.98 -10.45
C LEU A 72 10.04 -2.26 -10.40
N PHE A 73 9.96 -1.23 -9.57
CA PHE A 73 8.72 -0.50 -9.35
C PHE A 73 8.97 1.00 -9.40
N ARG A 74 8.28 1.67 -10.32
CA ARG A 74 8.46 3.10 -10.57
C ARG A 74 7.30 3.88 -9.99
N LEU A 75 7.62 4.93 -9.22
CA LEU A 75 6.63 5.88 -8.73
C LEU A 75 6.90 7.24 -9.33
N ARG A 76 5.82 7.92 -9.73
CA ARG A 76 5.89 9.28 -10.25
C ARG A 76 5.14 10.22 -9.33
N PHE A 77 5.78 11.35 -9.06
CA PHE A 77 5.22 12.49 -8.36
C PHE A 77 5.29 13.69 -9.32
N PRO A 78 4.54 14.77 -9.10
CA PRO A 78 4.48 15.88 -10.07
C PRO A 78 5.84 16.38 -10.56
N GLU A 79 6.85 16.43 -9.68
CA GLU A 79 8.17 16.96 -10.03
C GLU A 79 9.30 15.96 -9.82
N ARG A 80 8.98 14.73 -9.54
CA ARG A 80 9.99 13.73 -9.20
C ARG A 80 9.53 12.33 -9.56
N GLU A 81 10.48 11.52 -9.99
CA GLU A 81 10.27 10.11 -10.28
C GLU A 81 11.26 9.29 -9.46
N VAL A 82 10.79 8.18 -8.90
CA VAL A 82 11.62 7.30 -8.09
C VAL A 82 11.48 5.87 -8.60
N LEU A 83 12.61 5.25 -8.94
CA LEU A 83 12.64 3.83 -9.29
C LEU A 83 13.14 3.03 -8.09
N LEU A 84 12.29 2.14 -7.58
CA LEU A 84 12.68 1.16 -6.57
C LEU A 84 13.24 -0.04 -7.32
N SER A 85 14.52 -0.36 -7.16
CA SER A 85 15.22 -1.38 -7.96
C SER A 85 15.90 -2.47 -7.15
N GLU A 86 16.22 -2.19 -5.89
CA GLU A 86 16.89 -3.17 -5.03
C GLU A 86 16.03 -3.48 -3.81
N GLU A 87 16.13 -4.71 -3.31
CA GLU A 87 15.45 -5.11 -2.09
C GLU A 87 15.73 -4.10 -0.98
N GLY A 88 14.66 -3.59 -0.38
CA GLY A 88 14.77 -2.60 0.68
C GLY A 88 14.71 -1.15 0.22
N ASP A 89 14.75 -0.87 -1.09
CA ASP A 89 14.54 0.49 -1.57
C ASP A 89 13.15 0.97 -1.15
N TYR A 90 13.06 2.22 -0.76
CA TYR A 90 11.78 2.77 -0.34
C TYR A 90 11.60 4.20 -0.85
N VAL A 91 10.34 4.62 -0.83
CA VAL A 91 9.96 6.02 -0.99
C VAL A 91 8.83 6.31 -0.01
N LEU A 92 8.89 7.47 0.60
CA LEU A 92 7.92 7.94 1.59
C LEU A 92 7.37 9.29 1.13
N TRP A 93 6.06 9.45 1.12
CA TRP A 93 5.46 10.74 0.79
C TRP A 93 4.39 11.15 1.79
N GLU A 94 4.27 12.46 1.92
CA GLU A 94 3.35 13.09 2.84
C GLU A 94 1.92 13.14 2.29
N PRO A 95 0.93 13.40 3.16
CA PRO A 95 -0.44 13.63 2.71
C PRO A 95 -0.52 14.73 1.64
N GLY A 96 -1.45 14.55 0.72
CA GLY A 96 -1.70 15.54 -0.33
C GLY A 96 -0.79 15.46 -1.54
N VAL A 97 0.21 14.58 -1.53
CA VAL A 97 1.12 14.45 -2.68
C VAL A 97 0.50 13.52 -3.71
N PRO A 98 0.24 13.99 -4.93
CA PRO A 98 -0.24 13.13 -6.02
C PRO A 98 0.81 12.11 -6.43
N HIS A 99 0.36 10.92 -6.76
CA HIS A 99 1.27 9.85 -7.17
C HIS A 99 0.65 8.94 -8.23
N LEU A 100 1.53 8.36 -9.04
CA LEU A 100 1.25 7.30 -10.01
C LEU A 100 2.29 6.21 -9.79
N TRP A 101 2.01 5.01 -10.28
CA TRP A 101 3.01 3.93 -10.24
C TRP A 101 2.91 3.03 -11.46
N ARG A 102 4.02 2.34 -11.71
CA ARG A 102 4.13 1.33 -12.75
C ARG A 102 5.08 0.23 -12.28
N ALA A 103 4.65 -1.03 -12.41
CA ALA A 103 5.53 -2.18 -12.23
C ALA A 103 6.27 -2.43 -13.55
N GLU A 104 7.56 -2.14 -13.57
CA GLU A 104 8.39 -2.34 -14.79
C GLU A 104 8.59 -3.83 -15.06
N THR A 105 8.69 -4.64 -13.99
CA THR A 105 8.76 -6.10 -14.01
C THR A 105 7.75 -6.63 -13.02
N PRO A 106 7.51 -7.95 -12.96
CA PRO A 106 6.80 -8.50 -11.81
C PRO A 106 7.46 -8.02 -10.53
N ALA A 107 6.68 -7.54 -9.58
CA ALA A 107 7.21 -6.89 -8.39
C ALA A 107 6.36 -7.19 -7.16
N VAL A 108 7.01 -7.14 -6.00
CA VAL A 108 6.33 -7.19 -4.71
C VAL A 108 6.73 -5.97 -3.91
N VAL A 109 5.72 -5.22 -3.46
CA VAL A 109 5.91 -3.96 -2.74
C VAL A 109 5.05 -3.99 -1.47
N VAL A 110 5.65 -3.65 -0.35
CA VAL A 110 4.91 -3.43 0.89
C VAL A 110 4.52 -1.97 0.95
N THR A 111 3.22 -1.69 1.04
CA THR A 111 2.71 -0.33 1.19
C THR A 111 2.18 -0.15 2.59
N VAL A 112 2.64 0.90 3.26
CA VAL A 112 2.22 1.23 4.63
C VAL A 112 1.66 2.64 4.63
N ARG A 113 0.46 2.82 5.20
CA ARG A 113 -0.17 4.14 5.36
C ARG A 113 -0.58 4.35 6.81
N TRP A 114 -0.42 5.56 7.29
CA TRP A 114 -0.85 5.90 8.63
C TRP A 114 -1.37 7.35 8.67
N PRO A 115 -2.55 7.54 9.27
CA PRO A 115 -3.49 6.54 9.79
C PRO A 115 -4.23 5.80 8.67
N SER A 116 -4.98 4.75 9.04
CA SER A 116 -5.87 4.04 8.13
C SER A 116 -7.27 4.63 8.27
N LEU A 117 -7.72 5.34 7.22
CA LEU A 117 -8.99 6.08 7.27
C LEU A 117 -9.89 5.75 6.08
N PRO A 118 -11.19 5.53 6.32
CA PRO A 118 -12.14 5.37 5.23
C PRO A 118 -12.16 6.62 4.33
N GLY A 119 -12.15 6.41 3.01
CA GLY A 119 -12.27 7.49 2.05
C GLY A 119 -11.09 8.43 1.92
N ASP A 120 -9.94 8.10 2.52
CA ASP A 120 -8.76 8.96 2.47
C ASP A 120 -8.09 8.98 1.08
N SER A 121 -8.19 7.89 0.33
CA SER A 121 -7.61 7.78 -1.01
C SER A 121 -8.64 8.18 -2.07
N ARG A 122 -8.25 9.04 -2.99
CA ARG A 122 -9.12 9.49 -4.08
C ARG A 122 -8.34 9.74 -5.36
N ASP A 123 -9.05 9.75 -6.48
CA ASP A 123 -8.47 10.09 -7.77
C ASP A 123 -8.49 11.59 -7.95
N LEU A 124 -7.33 12.15 -8.23
CA LEU A 124 -7.19 13.59 -8.45
C LEU A 124 -7.91 14.05 -9.71
N THR A 125 -7.97 13.19 -10.73
CA THR A 125 -8.66 13.50 -11.98
C THR A 125 -10.14 13.84 -11.74
N GLU A 126 -10.80 13.08 -10.86
CA GLU A 126 -12.20 13.37 -10.49
C GLU A 126 -12.32 14.69 -9.73
N ALA A 127 -11.37 15.00 -8.88
CA ALA A 127 -11.37 16.23 -8.09
C ALA A 127 -11.19 17.49 -8.94
N LEU A 128 -10.59 17.35 -10.14
CA LEU A 128 -10.34 18.47 -11.05
C LEU A 128 -11.47 18.75 -12.04
N ARG A 129 -12.50 17.92 -12.03
CA ARG A 129 -13.65 18.08 -12.92
C ARG A 129 -14.70 19.06 -12.40
#